data_40dcf9acf84455ca1a1d41afe006d9ef
#
_entry.id   40dcf9acf84455ca1a1d41afe006d9ef
#
_cell.length_a   1.000
_cell.length_b   1.000
_cell.length_c   1.000
_cell.angle_alpha   90.00
_cell.angle_beta   90.00
_cell.angle_gamma   90.00
#
_symmetry.space_group_name_H-M   'P 1'
#
loop_
_entity.id
_entity.type
_entity.pdbx_description
1 polymer ?
#
loop_
_entity_poly.entity_id
_entity_poly.type
_entity_poly.pdbx_seq_one_letter_code
_entity_poly.pdbx_strand_id
1 'polypeptide(L)'
;AEVFARTRVGVAHYSSSLMEGVAHGAVPLVYDPTEGSRYSPDVEAEGLGMIAKTKEELTGGLSRILGNYEDFKQRIEKEQPLWFQATGGETLRNMVGFIKEKMPPVTLKEIYVVDTDTLTRERPVGVSGLLRCKNCEDFLEMCIDSCIDGLDELIAVYHDCTDRTPEILRQKAAQYPDKIRVFEYQPSVYPIDLDEEELEKAKLLPPDSIHTLAGYCNYALSKASYRYAVKIDADQVYFTDRLKHICDAYRSDKKVRFNVAECISYNLYRAYVDSFNRIEMR
;
A
#
# COMPACT_ATOMS: atom_id res chain seq x y z
N ALA A 1 -14.19 16.06 -16.88
CA ALA A 1 -14.56 15.77 -18.29
C ALA A 1 -15.93 16.36 -18.65
N GLU A 2 -16.99 16.05 -17.90
CA GLU A 2 -18.35 16.49 -18.24
C GLU A 2 -18.54 18.01 -18.22
N VAL A 3 -17.89 18.73 -17.30
CA VAL A 3 -17.90 20.20 -17.24
C VAL A 3 -17.21 20.78 -18.47
N PHE A 4 -16.03 20.28 -18.82
CA PHE A 4 -15.29 20.79 -19.98
C PHE A 4 -15.98 20.55 -21.31
N ALA A 5 -16.68 19.44 -21.48
CA ALA A 5 -17.45 19.15 -22.70
C ALA A 5 -18.56 20.17 -23.01
N ARG A 6 -18.97 20.96 -21.98
CA ARG A 6 -19.99 22.03 -22.12
C ARG A 6 -19.42 23.44 -22.05
N THR A 7 -18.09 23.56 -21.84
CA THR A 7 -17.39 24.83 -21.62
C THR A 7 -16.92 25.38 -22.98
N ARG A 8 -17.33 26.59 -23.32
CA ARG A 8 -16.81 27.29 -24.49
C ARG A 8 -15.55 28.08 -24.23
N VAL A 9 -15.47 28.71 -23.06
CA VAL A 9 -14.34 29.53 -22.63
C VAL A 9 -13.92 29.13 -21.21
N GLY A 10 -12.65 28.80 -21.04
CA GLY A 10 -12.05 28.58 -19.72
C GLY A 10 -11.34 29.85 -19.27
N VAL A 11 -11.67 30.37 -18.08
CA VAL A 11 -11.00 31.53 -17.48
C VAL A 11 -10.27 31.11 -16.23
N ALA A 12 -8.97 31.35 -16.19
CA ALA A 12 -8.19 31.15 -14.96
C ALA A 12 -6.93 32.02 -14.98
N HIS A 13 -6.28 32.16 -13.79
CA HIS A 13 -4.98 32.83 -13.74
C HIS A 13 -3.93 31.89 -14.37
N TYR A 14 -3.39 30.95 -13.63
CA TYR A 14 -2.50 29.90 -14.17
C TYR A 14 -2.98 28.58 -13.60
N SER A 15 -3.55 27.73 -14.44
CA SER A 15 -4.13 26.47 -14.00
C SER A 15 -4.01 25.41 -15.08
N SER A 16 -3.60 24.20 -14.70
CA SER A 16 -3.64 23.01 -15.58
C SER A 16 -5.03 22.74 -16.15
N SER A 17 -6.08 23.16 -15.43
CA SER A 17 -7.48 23.02 -15.90
C SER A 17 -7.76 23.83 -17.17
N LEU A 18 -7.02 24.90 -17.48
CA LEU A 18 -7.11 25.57 -18.77
C LEU A 18 -6.70 24.65 -19.91
N MET A 19 -5.60 23.92 -19.73
CA MET A 19 -5.13 22.97 -20.74
C MET A 19 -6.05 21.76 -20.86
N GLU A 20 -6.65 21.29 -19.75
CA GLU A 20 -7.71 20.30 -19.82
C GLU A 20 -8.92 20.83 -20.61
N GLY A 21 -9.29 22.10 -20.42
CA GLY A 21 -10.31 22.77 -21.21
C GLY A 21 -9.97 22.78 -22.70
N VAL A 22 -8.75 23.13 -23.08
CA VAL A 22 -8.25 23.12 -24.48
C VAL A 22 -8.32 21.70 -25.05
N ALA A 23 -7.98 20.67 -24.28
CA ALA A 23 -8.09 19.28 -24.70
C ALA A 23 -9.55 18.85 -25.01
N HIS A 24 -10.53 19.60 -24.50
CA HIS A 24 -11.96 19.41 -24.75
C HIS A 24 -12.57 20.49 -25.66
N GLY A 25 -11.75 21.32 -26.30
CA GLY A 25 -12.18 22.33 -27.26
C GLY A 25 -12.63 23.67 -26.64
N ALA A 26 -12.37 23.91 -25.35
CA ALA A 26 -12.63 25.21 -24.74
C ALA A 26 -11.51 26.19 -25.05
N VAL A 27 -11.88 27.44 -25.37
CA VAL A 27 -10.91 28.53 -25.65
C VAL A 27 -10.36 29.07 -24.31
N PRO A 28 -9.04 29.08 -24.08
CA PRO A 28 -8.44 29.62 -22.86
C PRO A 28 -8.42 31.15 -22.87
N LEU A 29 -8.84 31.76 -21.76
CA LEU A 29 -8.65 33.17 -21.46
C LEU A 29 -7.92 33.28 -20.12
N VAL A 30 -6.61 33.57 -20.23
CA VAL A 30 -5.74 33.71 -19.06
C VAL A 30 -5.91 35.10 -18.47
N TYR A 31 -6.18 35.20 -17.18
CA TYR A 31 -6.18 36.48 -16.46
C TYR A 31 -4.88 36.58 -15.65
N ASP A 32 -3.93 37.40 -16.13
CA ASP A 32 -2.62 37.62 -15.49
C ASP A 32 -2.40 39.08 -15.14
N PRO A 33 -2.89 39.55 -13.96
CA PRO A 33 -2.67 40.92 -13.51
C PRO A 33 -1.26 41.18 -12.99
N THR A 34 -0.40 40.16 -12.85
CA THR A 34 0.86 40.25 -12.14
C THR A 34 2.08 40.28 -13.05
N GLU A 35 1.92 40.09 -14.38
CA GLU A 35 2.98 40.02 -15.38
C GLU A 35 4.12 39.00 -15.11
N GLY A 36 3.92 38.08 -14.15
CA GLY A 36 5.04 37.38 -13.51
C GLY A 36 5.24 35.93 -13.82
N SER A 37 4.27 35.22 -14.37
CA SER A 37 4.40 33.76 -14.43
C SER A 37 4.32 33.20 -15.86
N ARG A 38 5.43 32.62 -16.29
CA ARG A 38 5.57 31.91 -17.56
C ARG A 38 5.40 30.40 -17.42
N TYR A 39 4.47 29.94 -16.57
CA TYR A 39 4.28 28.52 -16.30
C TYR A 39 3.27 27.82 -17.23
N SER A 40 2.58 28.58 -18.08
CA SER A 40 1.69 28.02 -19.09
C SER A 40 2.24 28.30 -20.48
N PRO A 41 1.88 27.47 -21.49
CA PRO A 41 2.12 27.84 -22.86
C PRO A 41 1.54 29.24 -23.12
N ASP A 42 2.22 30.03 -23.92
CA ASP A 42 1.71 31.33 -24.34
C ASP A 42 0.54 31.12 -25.31
N VAL A 43 -0.65 31.01 -24.73
CA VAL A 43 -1.89 30.68 -25.47
C VAL A 43 -2.22 31.75 -26.54
N GLU A 44 -1.71 32.98 -26.38
CA GLU A 44 -1.90 34.07 -27.34
C GLU A 44 -0.91 33.97 -28.50
N ALA A 45 0.37 33.72 -28.21
CA ALA A 45 1.39 33.49 -29.23
C ALA A 45 1.08 32.25 -30.09
N GLU A 46 0.51 31.20 -29.48
CA GLU A 46 0.11 30.00 -30.18
C GLU A 46 -1.27 30.15 -30.88
N GLY A 47 -1.96 31.26 -30.69
CA GLY A 47 -3.25 31.53 -31.29
C GLY A 47 -4.42 30.71 -30.74
N LEU A 48 -4.22 30.06 -29.60
CA LEU A 48 -5.23 29.20 -28.97
C LEU A 48 -6.24 29.98 -28.12
N GLY A 49 -5.83 31.14 -27.61
CA GLY A 49 -6.66 31.92 -26.69
C GLY A 49 -6.18 33.36 -26.55
N MET A 50 -6.46 33.98 -25.41
CA MET A 50 -6.08 35.36 -25.10
C MET A 50 -5.56 35.47 -23.68
N ILE A 51 -4.72 36.50 -23.44
CA ILE A 51 -4.21 36.91 -22.15
C ILE A 51 -4.78 38.29 -21.81
N ALA A 52 -5.36 38.45 -20.64
CA ALA A 52 -5.91 39.70 -20.10
C ALA A 52 -5.13 40.09 -18.86
N LYS A 53 -4.70 41.32 -18.75
CA LYS A 53 -3.94 41.89 -17.60
C LYS A 53 -4.83 42.72 -16.69
N THR A 54 -5.92 43.25 -17.21
CA THR A 54 -6.88 44.07 -16.48
C THR A 54 -8.27 43.44 -16.54
N LYS A 55 -9.19 43.92 -15.70
CA LYS A 55 -10.61 43.49 -15.74
C LYS A 55 -11.32 43.90 -17.01
N GLU A 56 -10.96 45.07 -17.52
CA GLU A 56 -11.47 45.60 -18.79
C GLU A 56 -11.02 44.71 -19.96
N GLU A 57 -9.74 44.33 -20.01
CA GLU A 57 -9.21 43.38 -20.97
C GLU A 57 -9.82 41.99 -20.86
N LEU A 58 -10.09 41.53 -19.61
CA LEU A 58 -10.77 40.27 -19.37
C LEU A 58 -12.18 40.26 -19.98
N THR A 59 -12.95 41.32 -19.74
CA THR A 59 -14.31 41.47 -20.27
C THR A 59 -14.30 41.61 -21.77
N GLY A 60 -13.35 42.41 -22.32
CA GLY A 60 -13.17 42.58 -23.75
C GLY A 60 -12.74 41.28 -24.45
N GLY A 61 -11.79 40.58 -23.83
CA GLY A 61 -11.30 39.28 -24.31
C GLY A 61 -12.40 38.23 -24.36
N LEU A 62 -13.21 38.15 -23.31
CA LEU A 62 -14.35 37.22 -23.27
C LEU A 62 -15.35 37.52 -24.39
N SER A 63 -15.69 38.79 -24.57
CA SER A 63 -16.60 39.22 -25.65
C SER A 63 -16.03 38.93 -27.02
N ARG A 64 -14.72 39.14 -27.23
CA ARG A 64 -14.04 38.84 -28.49
C ARG A 64 -14.00 37.35 -28.80
N ILE A 65 -13.69 36.52 -27.81
CA ILE A 65 -13.67 35.06 -27.95
C ILE A 65 -15.08 34.57 -28.29
N LEU A 66 -16.09 35.00 -27.57
CA LEU A 66 -17.48 34.57 -27.83
C LEU A 66 -17.99 35.02 -29.18
N GLY A 67 -17.60 36.23 -29.64
CA GLY A 67 -17.97 36.75 -30.97
C GLY A 67 -17.27 36.05 -32.13
N ASN A 68 -16.13 35.44 -31.91
CA ASN A 68 -15.35 34.72 -32.93
C ASN A 68 -15.06 33.27 -32.49
N TYR A 69 -15.98 32.66 -31.78
CA TYR A 69 -15.76 31.38 -31.13
C TYR A 69 -15.39 30.26 -32.12
N GLU A 70 -16.02 30.20 -33.25
CA GLU A 70 -15.75 29.17 -34.26
C GLU A 70 -14.31 29.25 -34.81
N ASP A 71 -13.80 30.47 -35.00
CA ASP A 71 -12.41 30.67 -35.47
C ASP A 71 -11.38 30.19 -34.43
N PHE A 72 -11.62 30.49 -33.16
CA PHE A 72 -10.77 29.97 -32.08
C PHE A 72 -10.87 28.46 -31.99
N LYS A 73 -12.07 27.90 -32.06
CA LYS A 73 -12.31 26.48 -32.00
C LYS A 73 -11.60 25.72 -33.13
N GLN A 74 -11.69 26.22 -34.38
CA GLN A 74 -10.99 25.62 -35.51
C GLN A 74 -9.46 25.61 -35.33
N ARG A 75 -8.88 26.67 -34.73
CA ARG A 75 -7.46 26.71 -34.42
C ARG A 75 -7.10 25.68 -33.35
N ILE A 76 -7.91 25.59 -32.30
CA ILE A 76 -7.71 24.59 -31.25
C ILE A 76 -7.77 23.19 -31.83
N GLU A 77 -8.78 22.86 -32.63
CA GLU A 77 -8.90 21.55 -33.26
C GLU A 77 -7.73 21.19 -34.17
N LYS A 78 -7.12 22.19 -34.82
CA LYS A 78 -5.93 22.01 -35.65
C LYS A 78 -4.66 21.78 -34.82
N GLU A 79 -4.48 22.56 -33.76
CA GLU A 79 -3.25 22.54 -32.95
C GLU A 79 -3.31 21.50 -31.82
N GLN A 80 -4.50 21.08 -31.40
CA GLN A 80 -4.72 20.10 -30.32
C GLN A 80 -3.88 18.81 -30.45
N PRO A 81 -3.76 18.18 -31.63
CA PRO A 81 -2.93 16.98 -31.78
C PRO A 81 -1.44 17.20 -31.52
N LEU A 82 -0.94 18.44 -31.66
CA LEU A 82 0.44 18.80 -31.37
C LEU A 82 0.69 18.94 -29.86
N TRP A 83 -0.34 19.33 -29.10
CA TRP A 83 -0.29 19.55 -27.65
C TRP A 83 -0.67 18.33 -26.84
N PHE A 84 -1.57 17.50 -27.38
CA PHE A 84 -2.11 16.33 -26.70
C PHE A 84 -2.02 15.11 -27.62
N GLN A 85 -1.09 14.22 -27.33
CA GLN A 85 -0.92 12.97 -28.09
C GLN A 85 -2.10 12.01 -27.88
N ALA A 86 -2.78 12.11 -26.74
CA ALA A 86 -3.96 11.34 -26.40
C ALA A 86 -4.78 12.06 -25.34
N THR A 87 -6.08 11.79 -25.28
CA THR A 87 -6.99 12.35 -24.27
C THR A 87 -7.75 11.25 -23.53
N GLY A 88 -8.16 11.54 -22.29
CA GLY A 88 -8.97 10.61 -21.48
C GLY A 88 -8.29 9.28 -21.20
N GLY A 89 -9.04 8.17 -21.31
CA GLY A 89 -8.54 6.83 -20.98
C GLY A 89 -7.39 6.32 -21.87
N GLU A 90 -7.17 6.91 -23.02
CA GLU A 90 -6.07 6.57 -23.89
C GLU A 90 -4.73 7.07 -23.35
N THR A 91 -4.69 8.28 -22.79
CA THR A 91 -3.51 8.82 -22.08
C THR A 91 -3.04 7.86 -21.00
N LEU A 92 -3.96 7.38 -20.17
CA LEU A 92 -3.64 6.43 -19.11
C LEU A 92 -3.07 5.11 -19.67
N ARG A 93 -3.68 4.57 -20.73
CA ARG A 93 -3.16 3.35 -21.40
C ARG A 93 -1.75 3.56 -21.94
N ASN A 94 -1.48 4.70 -22.58
CA ASN A 94 -0.16 5.03 -23.11
C ASN A 94 0.88 5.19 -22.01
N MET A 95 0.54 5.85 -20.88
CA MET A 95 1.41 5.97 -19.71
C MET A 95 1.71 4.61 -19.08
N VAL A 96 0.70 3.77 -18.89
CA VAL A 96 0.89 2.41 -18.37
C VAL A 96 1.73 1.56 -19.33
N GLY A 97 1.48 1.69 -20.64
CA GLY A 97 2.28 1.01 -21.67
C GLY A 97 3.75 1.42 -21.63
N PHE A 98 4.02 2.72 -21.55
CA PHE A 98 5.38 3.26 -21.42
C PHE A 98 6.08 2.78 -20.14
N ILE A 99 5.39 2.82 -19.01
CA ILE A 99 5.92 2.32 -17.73
C ILE A 99 6.29 0.84 -17.85
N LYS A 100 5.37 0.01 -18.39
CA LYS A 100 5.63 -1.42 -18.59
C LYS A 100 6.80 -1.70 -19.53
N GLU A 101 6.99 -0.87 -20.55
CA GLU A 101 8.12 -1.01 -21.50
C GLU A 101 9.47 -0.63 -20.86
N LYS A 102 9.51 0.41 -20.04
CA LYS A 102 10.75 0.96 -19.46
C LYS A 102 11.13 0.35 -18.11
N MET A 103 10.18 -0.20 -17.38
CA MET A 103 10.44 -0.90 -16.12
C MET A 103 10.51 -2.41 -16.38
N PRO A 104 11.60 -3.07 -16.04
CA PRO A 104 11.63 -4.53 -16.09
C PRO A 104 10.51 -5.08 -15.18
N PRO A 105 9.82 -6.15 -15.57
CA PRO A 105 8.81 -6.77 -14.74
C PRO A 105 9.47 -7.23 -13.44
N VAL A 106 9.11 -6.62 -12.33
CA VAL A 106 9.51 -7.11 -11.01
C VAL A 106 8.74 -8.39 -10.76
N THR A 107 9.46 -9.50 -10.65
CA THR A 107 8.82 -10.78 -10.37
C THR A 107 8.43 -10.87 -8.90
N LEU A 108 7.37 -11.60 -8.57
CA LEU A 108 7.00 -11.85 -7.17
C LEU A 108 8.18 -12.45 -6.40
N LYS A 109 8.98 -13.29 -7.05
CA LYS A 109 10.19 -13.87 -6.44
C LYS A 109 11.16 -12.79 -5.95
N GLU A 110 11.43 -11.74 -6.73
CA GLU A 110 12.35 -10.66 -6.36
C GLU A 110 11.85 -9.82 -5.17
N ILE A 111 10.53 -9.73 -4.98
CA ILE A 111 9.92 -8.98 -3.87
C ILE A 111 9.93 -9.79 -2.56
N TYR A 112 9.68 -11.11 -2.66
CA TYR A 112 9.39 -11.94 -1.50
C TYR A 112 10.52 -12.90 -1.10
N VAL A 113 11.54 -13.08 -1.92
CA VAL A 113 12.77 -13.76 -1.49
C VAL A 113 13.52 -12.87 -0.52
N VAL A 114 13.84 -13.42 0.64
CA VAL A 114 14.54 -12.71 1.70
C VAL A 114 16.01 -13.11 1.69
N ASP A 115 16.88 -12.12 1.60
CA ASP A 115 18.31 -12.28 1.73
C ASP A 115 18.69 -12.66 3.17
N THR A 116 19.66 -13.57 3.29
CA THR A 116 20.22 -14.01 4.58
C THR A 116 20.78 -12.85 5.40
N ASP A 117 21.41 -11.87 4.75
CA ASP A 117 21.97 -10.69 5.43
C ASP A 117 20.87 -9.86 6.11
N THR A 118 19.68 -9.80 5.49
CA THR A 118 18.51 -9.15 6.09
C THR A 118 18.04 -9.86 7.35
N LEU A 119 18.13 -11.19 7.41
CA LEU A 119 17.73 -11.97 8.58
C LEU A 119 18.75 -11.89 9.72
N THR A 120 20.02 -11.80 9.40
CA THR A 120 21.14 -11.84 10.35
C THR A 120 21.64 -10.47 10.82
N ARG A 121 21.09 -9.38 10.24
CA ARG A 121 21.48 -8.01 10.61
C ARG A 121 21.34 -7.75 12.12
N GLU A 122 22.21 -6.92 12.66
CA GLU A 122 22.06 -6.44 14.04
C GLU A 122 20.78 -5.60 14.20
N ARG A 123 20.11 -5.82 15.33
CA ARG A 123 18.88 -5.11 15.71
C ARG A 123 19.00 -4.60 17.15
N PRO A 124 18.38 -3.47 17.48
CA PRO A 124 18.29 -2.99 18.86
C PRO A 124 17.57 -3.99 19.75
N VAL A 125 17.84 -3.92 21.05
CA VAL A 125 17.14 -4.76 22.04
C VAL A 125 15.67 -4.37 22.09
N GLY A 126 14.82 -5.37 22.04
CA GLY A 126 13.36 -5.27 22.03
C GLY A 126 12.76 -6.56 21.49
N VAL A 127 11.45 -6.66 21.51
CA VAL A 127 10.70 -7.87 21.15
C VAL A 127 9.68 -7.55 20.05
N SER A 128 9.89 -8.16 18.89
CA SER A 128 8.94 -8.13 17.76
C SER A 128 8.01 -9.33 17.82
N GLY A 129 6.69 -9.11 17.88
CA GLY A 129 5.71 -10.16 17.62
C GLY A 129 5.61 -10.44 16.13
N LEU A 130 5.61 -11.71 15.73
CA LEU A 130 5.43 -12.13 14.34
C LEU A 130 4.10 -12.87 14.22
N LEU A 131 3.09 -12.17 13.72
CA LEU A 131 1.73 -12.66 13.53
C LEU A 131 1.51 -12.98 12.05
N ARG A 132 1.21 -14.24 11.75
CA ARG A 132 0.91 -14.71 10.41
C ARG A 132 -0.54 -15.12 10.33
N CYS A 133 -1.25 -14.59 9.34
CA CYS A 133 -2.70 -14.69 9.23
C CYS A 133 -3.15 -15.29 7.90
N LYS A 134 -4.12 -16.18 7.99
CA LYS A 134 -4.97 -16.63 6.88
C LYS A 134 -6.34 -17.00 7.43
N ASN A 135 -7.38 -16.24 7.06
CA ASN A 135 -8.76 -16.48 7.49
C ASN A 135 -8.89 -16.71 9.01
N CYS A 136 -8.57 -15.70 9.81
CA CYS A 136 -8.56 -15.80 11.26
C CYS A 136 -9.42 -14.72 11.95
N GLU A 137 -10.47 -14.24 11.28
CA GLU A 137 -11.32 -13.14 11.77
C GLU A 137 -11.93 -13.39 13.15
N ASP A 138 -12.23 -14.65 13.49
CA ASP A 138 -12.95 -15.00 14.72
C ASP A 138 -12.18 -14.67 16.01
N PHE A 139 -10.85 -14.81 16.00
CA PHE A 139 -10.01 -14.67 17.20
C PHE A 139 -8.99 -13.54 17.11
N LEU A 140 -8.79 -12.98 15.92
CA LEU A 140 -7.69 -12.06 15.61
C LEU A 140 -7.68 -10.81 16.51
N GLU A 141 -8.83 -10.21 16.76
CA GLU A 141 -8.92 -9.03 17.64
C GLU A 141 -8.48 -9.36 19.05
N MET A 142 -9.01 -10.45 19.63
CA MET A 142 -8.65 -10.88 20.98
C MET A 142 -7.18 -11.27 21.08
N CYS A 143 -6.64 -11.93 20.07
CA CYS A 143 -5.23 -12.25 19.99
C CYS A 143 -4.37 -11.00 20.08
N ILE A 144 -4.62 -10.01 19.22
CA ILE A 144 -3.86 -8.76 19.17
C ILE A 144 -3.97 -8.00 20.49
N ASP A 145 -5.19 -7.79 21.00
CA ASP A 145 -5.43 -7.04 22.23
C ASP A 145 -4.77 -7.70 23.45
N SER A 146 -4.66 -9.03 23.44
CA SER A 146 -4.03 -9.76 24.54
C SER A 146 -2.48 -9.71 24.51
N CYS A 147 -1.86 -9.49 23.36
CA CYS A 147 -0.41 -9.57 23.23
C CYS A 147 0.28 -8.20 23.04
N ILE A 148 -0.41 -7.19 22.50
CA ILE A 148 0.21 -5.95 22.04
C ILE A 148 0.94 -5.16 23.12
N ASP A 149 0.46 -5.19 24.36
CA ASP A 149 1.06 -4.47 25.47
C ASP A 149 2.40 -5.07 25.91
N GLY A 150 2.61 -6.35 25.65
CA GLY A 150 3.87 -7.05 25.94
C GLY A 150 4.96 -6.79 24.89
N LEU A 151 4.59 -6.36 23.70
CA LEU A 151 5.48 -6.26 22.54
C LEU A 151 5.97 -4.83 22.29
N ASP A 152 7.15 -4.69 21.69
CA ASP A 152 7.63 -3.39 21.20
C ASP A 152 7.05 -3.08 19.82
N GLU A 153 6.85 -4.12 18.99
CA GLU A 153 6.11 -4.04 17.74
C GLU A 153 5.39 -5.36 17.44
N LEU A 154 4.37 -5.30 16.60
CA LEU A 154 3.70 -6.46 16.01
C LEU A 154 3.78 -6.38 14.49
N ILE A 155 4.47 -7.33 13.89
CA ILE A 155 4.53 -7.52 12.45
C ILE A 155 3.43 -8.50 12.06
N ALA A 156 2.36 -7.99 11.48
CA ALA A 156 1.23 -8.79 11.00
C ALA A 156 1.37 -9.00 9.48
N VAL A 157 1.47 -10.25 9.07
CA VAL A 157 1.57 -10.62 7.66
C VAL A 157 0.41 -11.55 7.31
N TYR A 158 -0.36 -11.22 6.29
CA TYR A 158 -1.49 -12.03 5.84
C TYR A 158 -1.34 -12.45 4.36
N HIS A 159 -1.94 -13.59 3.99
CA HIS A 159 -2.00 -14.05 2.61
C HIS A 159 -3.33 -14.77 2.34
N ASP A 160 -3.77 -14.78 1.08
CA ASP A 160 -4.94 -15.54 0.59
C ASP A 160 -6.17 -15.49 1.53
N CYS A 161 -6.46 -14.32 2.12
CA CYS A 161 -7.61 -14.15 3.00
C CYS A 161 -8.88 -13.88 2.19
N THR A 162 -9.94 -14.60 2.54
CA THR A 162 -11.29 -14.45 1.97
C THR A 162 -12.31 -13.91 2.98
N ASP A 163 -11.89 -13.73 4.23
CA ASP A 163 -12.64 -13.20 5.35
C ASP A 163 -12.24 -11.76 5.69
N ARG A 164 -12.67 -11.23 6.83
CA ARG A 164 -12.38 -9.87 7.31
C ARG A 164 -11.01 -9.71 7.95
N THR A 165 -10.14 -10.72 7.94
CA THR A 165 -8.78 -10.64 8.50
C THR A 165 -8.02 -9.38 8.06
N PRO A 166 -7.93 -9.02 6.75
CA PRO A 166 -7.21 -7.82 6.34
C PRO A 166 -7.83 -6.51 6.84
N GLU A 167 -9.14 -6.46 7.00
CA GLU A 167 -9.87 -5.31 7.53
C GLU A 167 -9.55 -5.11 9.02
N ILE A 168 -9.64 -6.17 9.80
CA ILE A 168 -9.33 -6.18 11.25
C ILE A 168 -7.88 -5.73 11.48
N LEU A 169 -6.94 -6.26 10.71
CA LEU A 169 -5.53 -5.86 10.81
C LEU A 169 -5.33 -4.37 10.54
N ARG A 170 -6.00 -3.80 9.53
CA ARG A 170 -5.91 -2.34 9.25
C ARG A 170 -6.52 -1.51 10.37
N GLN A 171 -7.64 -1.95 10.94
CA GLN A 171 -8.28 -1.27 12.08
C GLN A 171 -7.36 -1.30 13.31
N LYS A 172 -6.74 -2.44 13.63
CA LYS A 172 -5.77 -2.55 14.73
C LYS A 172 -4.51 -1.74 14.48
N ALA A 173 -4.01 -1.68 13.27
CA ALA A 173 -2.89 -0.80 12.92
C ALA A 173 -3.24 0.69 13.09
N ALA A 174 -4.46 1.09 12.77
CA ALA A 174 -4.93 2.45 13.03
C ALA A 174 -5.09 2.76 14.52
N GLN A 175 -5.45 1.76 15.33
CA GLN A 175 -5.55 1.87 16.80
C GLN A 175 -4.16 1.94 17.47
N TYR A 176 -3.17 1.22 16.94
CA TYR A 176 -1.80 1.14 17.47
C TYR A 176 -0.76 1.51 16.40
N PRO A 177 -0.76 2.76 15.88
CA PRO A 177 0.02 3.14 14.70
C PRO A 177 1.54 3.03 14.89
N ASP A 178 2.02 3.18 16.12
CA ASP A 178 3.44 3.10 16.46
C ASP A 178 3.92 1.66 16.73
N LYS A 179 2.98 0.70 16.85
CA LYS A 179 3.31 -0.68 17.23
C LYS A 179 2.98 -1.69 16.15
N ILE A 180 1.87 -1.53 15.41
CA ILE A 180 1.40 -2.56 14.46
C ILE A 180 1.76 -2.17 13.03
N ARG A 181 2.46 -3.06 12.35
CA ARG A 181 2.78 -2.94 10.93
C ARG A 181 2.19 -4.12 10.17
N VAL A 182 1.38 -3.82 9.16
CA VAL A 182 0.63 -4.82 8.38
C VAL A 182 1.23 -4.96 6.99
N PHE A 183 1.43 -6.19 6.56
CA PHE A 183 1.97 -6.54 5.24
C PHE A 183 1.10 -7.60 4.58
N GLU A 184 0.85 -7.43 3.29
CA GLU A 184 0.26 -8.46 2.45
C GLU A 184 1.37 -9.31 1.83
N TYR A 185 1.20 -10.63 1.89
CA TYR A 185 2.05 -11.60 1.21
C TYR A 185 1.26 -12.20 0.05
N GLN A 186 1.54 -11.74 -1.16
CA GLN A 186 0.76 -12.11 -2.35
C GLN A 186 0.99 -13.55 -2.84
N PRO A 187 2.19 -14.17 -2.68
CA PRO A 187 2.35 -15.56 -3.09
C PRO A 187 1.46 -16.50 -2.28
N SER A 188 0.84 -17.45 -2.96
CA SER A 188 0.16 -18.56 -2.28
C SER A 188 1.17 -19.41 -1.52
N VAL A 189 0.85 -19.77 -0.28
CA VAL A 189 1.70 -20.60 0.57
C VAL A 189 1.06 -21.97 0.73
N TYR A 190 1.83 -23.02 0.48
CA TYR A 190 1.38 -24.38 0.76
C TYR A 190 1.08 -24.55 2.24
N PRO A 191 -0.10 -25.12 2.61
CA PRO A 191 -0.46 -25.39 4.00
C PRO A 191 0.45 -26.47 4.59
N ILE A 192 0.33 -26.69 5.91
CA ILE A 192 1.06 -27.77 6.60
C ILE A 192 0.40 -29.12 6.30
N ASP A 193 -0.94 -29.13 6.20
CA ASP A 193 -1.77 -30.31 6.01
C ASP A 193 -2.00 -30.56 4.51
N LEU A 194 -0.95 -30.92 3.80
CA LEU A 194 -0.98 -31.23 2.37
C LEU A 194 -1.55 -32.60 2.13
N ASP A 195 -2.37 -32.73 1.09
CA ASP A 195 -2.69 -34.03 0.53
C ASP A 195 -1.46 -34.64 -0.20
N GLU A 196 -1.56 -35.91 -0.64
CA GLU A 196 -0.45 -36.59 -1.28
C GLU A 196 0.02 -35.91 -2.57
N GLU A 197 -0.90 -35.37 -3.37
CA GLU A 197 -0.59 -34.70 -4.63
C GLU A 197 0.09 -33.34 -4.40
N GLU A 198 -0.42 -32.56 -3.45
CA GLU A 198 0.16 -31.27 -3.05
C GLU A 198 1.54 -31.47 -2.42
N LEU A 199 1.70 -32.53 -1.60
CA LEU A 199 2.99 -32.86 -0.99
C LEU A 199 4.07 -33.17 -2.04
N GLU A 200 3.73 -33.94 -3.08
CA GLU A 200 4.68 -34.21 -4.16
C GLU A 200 5.05 -32.92 -4.93
N LYS A 201 4.07 -32.04 -5.17
CA LYS A 201 4.36 -30.73 -5.78
C LYS A 201 5.25 -29.87 -4.88
N ALA A 202 4.95 -29.83 -3.57
CA ALA A 202 5.72 -29.05 -2.60
C ALA A 202 7.17 -29.55 -2.46
N LYS A 203 7.42 -30.86 -2.55
CA LYS A 203 8.77 -31.46 -2.52
C LYS A 203 9.64 -31.03 -3.71
N LEU A 204 9.04 -30.66 -4.83
CA LEU A 204 9.75 -30.18 -6.02
C LEU A 204 10.13 -28.69 -5.95
N LEU A 205 9.65 -27.97 -4.95
CA LEU A 205 9.98 -26.57 -4.78
C LEU A 205 11.46 -26.37 -4.39
N PRO A 206 12.12 -25.35 -4.93
CA PRO A 206 13.45 -24.99 -4.48
C PRO A 206 13.42 -24.54 -3.02
N PRO A 207 14.52 -24.72 -2.25
CA PRO A 207 14.58 -24.36 -0.83
C PRO A 207 14.27 -22.90 -0.54
N ASP A 208 14.52 -22.00 -1.49
CA ASP A 208 14.26 -20.56 -1.42
C ASP A 208 12.88 -20.17 -1.99
N SER A 209 11.99 -21.13 -2.21
CA SER A 209 10.68 -20.86 -2.81
C SER A 209 9.82 -19.96 -1.91
N ILE A 210 9.25 -18.93 -2.53
CA ILE A 210 8.28 -18.02 -1.89
C ILE A 210 6.95 -18.70 -1.55
N HIS A 211 6.70 -19.90 -2.07
CA HIS A 211 5.48 -20.67 -1.81
C HIS A 211 5.60 -21.61 -0.60
N THR A 212 6.74 -21.64 0.06
CA THR A 212 6.94 -22.43 1.27
C THR A 212 6.55 -21.66 2.53
N LEU A 213 6.15 -22.39 3.57
CA LEU A 213 5.94 -21.80 4.89
C LEU A 213 7.21 -21.12 5.42
N ALA A 214 8.38 -21.70 5.14
CA ALA A 214 9.67 -21.11 5.50
C ALA A 214 9.91 -19.75 4.82
N GLY A 215 9.61 -19.63 3.52
CA GLY A 215 9.68 -18.37 2.79
C GLY A 215 8.77 -17.30 3.40
N TYR A 216 7.54 -17.66 3.72
CA TYR A 216 6.57 -16.79 4.38
C TYR A 216 7.02 -16.35 5.78
N CYS A 217 7.56 -17.29 6.60
CA CYS A 217 8.13 -16.97 7.91
C CYS A 217 9.32 -16.02 7.80
N ASN A 218 10.23 -16.28 6.87
CA ASN A 218 11.41 -15.46 6.64
C ASN A 218 11.01 -14.04 6.18
N TYR A 219 10.00 -13.92 5.34
CA TYR A 219 9.45 -12.62 4.97
C TYR A 219 8.92 -11.86 6.18
N ALA A 220 8.13 -12.49 7.05
CA ALA A 220 7.66 -11.86 8.29
C ALA A 220 8.84 -11.44 9.18
N LEU A 221 9.82 -12.33 9.38
CA LEU A 221 11.02 -12.05 10.19
C LEU A 221 11.88 -10.92 9.60
N SER A 222 11.95 -10.79 8.27
CA SER A 222 12.69 -9.70 7.61
C SER A 222 12.15 -8.32 7.95
N LYS A 223 10.87 -8.22 8.32
CA LYS A 223 10.20 -6.97 8.71
C LYS A 223 10.45 -6.59 10.17
N ALA A 224 10.94 -7.51 11.00
CA ALA A 224 11.22 -7.27 12.42
C ALA A 224 12.29 -6.21 12.62
N SER A 225 12.03 -5.27 13.54
CA SER A 225 12.94 -4.17 13.89
C SER A 225 13.82 -4.51 15.11
N TYR A 226 13.37 -5.43 15.95
CA TYR A 226 14.03 -5.72 17.23
C TYR A 226 14.78 -7.05 17.24
N ARG A 227 15.66 -7.21 18.22
CA ARG A 227 16.58 -8.36 18.36
C ARG A 227 15.86 -9.67 18.61
N TYR A 228 14.83 -9.65 19.43
CA TYR A 228 14.06 -10.83 19.79
C TYR A 228 12.77 -10.87 18.99
N ALA A 229 12.43 -12.05 18.52
CA ALA A 229 11.17 -12.29 17.82
C ALA A 229 10.37 -13.36 18.53
N VAL A 230 9.10 -13.12 18.74
CA VAL A 230 8.16 -14.08 19.29
C VAL A 230 7.10 -14.42 18.27
N LYS A 231 6.87 -15.70 18.03
CA LYS A 231 5.80 -16.18 17.18
C LYS A 231 4.47 -15.96 17.90
N ILE A 232 3.54 -15.30 17.22
CA ILE A 232 2.16 -15.10 17.66
C ILE A 232 1.25 -15.88 16.70
N ASP A 233 0.43 -16.79 17.23
CA ASP A 233 -0.58 -17.48 16.45
C ASP A 233 -1.94 -16.78 16.63
N ALA A 234 -2.63 -16.54 15.54
CA ALA A 234 -3.82 -15.67 15.48
C ALA A 234 -5.03 -16.23 16.25
N ASP A 235 -5.02 -17.53 16.55
CA ASP A 235 -6.04 -18.26 17.32
C ASP A 235 -5.70 -18.39 18.81
N GLN A 236 -4.65 -17.71 19.27
CA GLN A 236 -4.22 -17.75 20.67
C GLN A 236 -4.53 -16.45 21.40
N VAL A 237 -4.98 -16.57 22.63
CA VAL A 237 -5.18 -15.45 23.55
C VAL A 237 -4.17 -15.58 24.68
N TYR A 238 -3.40 -14.51 24.88
CA TYR A 238 -2.28 -14.48 25.81
C TYR A 238 -2.71 -13.91 27.16
N PHE A 239 -2.12 -14.43 28.25
CA PHE A 239 -2.16 -13.72 29.53
C PHE A 239 -1.22 -12.51 29.44
N THR A 240 -1.78 -11.34 29.22
CA THR A 240 -1.05 -10.10 28.93
C THR A 240 0.10 -9.85 29.91
N ASP A 241 -0.14 -9.95 31.22
CA ASP A 241 0.88 -9.72 32.25
C ASP A 241 2.01 -10.75 32.17
N ARG A 242 1.69 -12.00 31.83
CA ARG A 242 2.69 -13.06 31.70
C ARG A 242 3.57 -12.86 30.47
N LEU A 243 2.95 -12.56 29.34
CA LEU A 243 3.68 -12.24 28.11
C LEU A 243 4.59 -11.04 28.32
N LYS A 244 4.07 -9.97 28.93
CA LYS A 244 4.84 -8.78 29.24
C LYS A 244 6.05 -9.10 30.13
N HIS A 245 5.85 -9.89 31.19
CA HIS A 245 6.94 -10.30 32.08
C HIS A 245 8.04 -11.09 31.32
N ILE A 246 7.67 -11.99 30.42
CA ILE A 246 8.59 -12.74 29.57
C ILE A 246 9.35 -11.76 28.65
N CYS A 247 8.66 -10.86 27.97
CA CYS A 247 9.27 -9.87 27.08
C CYS A 247 10.23 -8.93 27.85
N ASP A 248 9.86 -8.51 29.06
CA ASP A 248 10.71 -7.67 29.91
C ASP A 248 12.00 -8.39 30.34
N ALA A 249 11.93 -9.71 30.59
CA ALA A 249 13.13 -10.51 30.87
C ALA A 249 14.09 -10.50 29.66
N TYR A 250 13.59 -10.64 28.44
CA TYR A 250 14.41 -10.54 27.21
C TYR A 250 14.97 -9.13 26.99
N ARG A 251 14.23 -8.09 27.30
CA ARG A 251 14.72 -6.70 27.21
C ARG A 251 15.84 -6.42 28.18
N SER A 252 15.84 -7.05 29.35
CA SER A 252 16.83 -6.81 30.43
C SER A 252 18.10 -7.66 30.28
N ASP A 253 18.02 -8.82 29.63
CA ASP A 253 19.16 -9.74 29.51
C ASP A 253 19.84 -9.63 28.14
N LYS A 254 20.89 -8.80 28.08
CA LYS A 254 21.71 -8.61 26.87
C LYS A 254 22.52 -9.85 26.44
N LYS A 255 22.63 -10.88 27.26
CA LYS A 255 23.39 -12.09 26.99
C LYS A 255 22.54 -13.20 26.37
N VAL A 256 21.24 -13.11 26.44
CA VAL A 256 20.35 -14.09 25.84
C VAL A 256 20.47 -14.00 24.30
N ARG A 257 21.03 -15.06 23.73
CA ARG A 257 21.16 -15.19 22.26
C ARG A 257 20.05 -16.02 21.66
N PHE A 258 19.64 -17.05 22.38
CA PHE A 258 18.54 -17.94 21.99
C PHE A 258 17.95 -18.54 23.27
N ASN A 259 16.66 -18.49 23.41
CA ASN A 259 15.96 -19.16 24.49
C ASN A 259 14.58 -19.58 24.04
N VAL A 260 14.09 -20.68 24.57
CA VAL A 260 12.72 -21.16 24.38
C VAL A 260 11.99 -20.96 25.71
N ALA A 261 10.99 -20.09 25.71
CA ALA A 261 10.09 -19.97 26.84
C ALA A 261 9.07 -21.11 26.76
N GLU A 262 9.06 -21.98 27.75
CA GLU A 262 8.01 -23.00 27.89
C GLU A 262 6.73 -22.33 28.35
N CYS A 263 5.67 -22.50 27.56
CA CYS A 263 4.34 -22.01 27.87
C CYS A 263 3.37 -23.17 28.09
N ILE A 264 2.54 -23.04 29.11
CA ILE A 264 1.40 -23.93 29.29
C ILE A 264 0.23 -23.31 28.54
N SER A 265 -0.29 -24.02 27.55
CA SER A 265 -1.51 -23.62 26.84
C SER A 265 -2.70 -24.46 27.27
N TYR A 266 -3.86 -23.82 27.26
CA TYR A 266 -5.15 -24.46 27.52
C TYR A 266 -5.99 -24.43 26.26
N ASN A 267 -6.56 -25.57 25.88
CA ASN A 267 -7.51 -25.61 24.79
C ASN A 267 -8.89 -25.15 25.29
N LEU A 268 -9.28 -23.95 24.93
CA LEU A 268 -10.55 -23.35 25.35
C LEU A 268 -11.78 -24.13 24.90
N TYR A 269 -11.73 -24.80 23.78
CA TYR A 269 -12.84 -25.62 23.30
C TYR A 269 -13.08 -26.89 24.12
N ARG A 270 -12.04 -27.39 24.78
CA ARG A 270 -12.11 -28.59 25.61
C ARG A 270 -12.14 -28.31 27.11
N ALA A 271 -11.71 -27.12 27.54
CA ALA A 271 -11.79 -26.71 28.95
C ALA A 271 -13.19 -26.68 29.52
N TYR A 272 -14.18 -26.70 28.66
CA TYR A 272 -15.59 -26.71 28.96
C TYR A 272 -16.18 -28.13 29.13
N VAL A 273 -15.56 -29.16 28.54
CA VAL A 273 -16.10 -30.56 28.53
C VAL A 273 -15.28 -31.46 29.43
N ASP A 274 -13.99 -31.33 29.41
CA ASP A 274 -13.05 -32.14 30.18
C ASP A 274 -12.12 -31.27 30.96
N SER A 275 -11.92 -31.59 32.22
CA SER A 275 -10.84 -31.05 33.01
C SER A 275 -9.58 -30.93 32.18
N PHE A 276 -9.11 -29.71 32.00
CA PHE A 276 -7.84 -29.24 31.47
C PHE A 276 -6.92 -30.26 30.77
N ASN A 277 -6.99 -30.39 29.48
CA ASN A 277 -5.95 -31.06 28.73
C ASN A 277 -4.70 -30.12 28.69
N ARG A 278 -3.71 -30.47 29.47
CA ARG A 278 -2.41 -29.82 29.49
C ARG A 278 -1.67 -30.22 28.22
N ILE A 279 -1.45 -29.27 27.33
CA ILE A 279 -0.59 -29.46 26.17
C ILE A 279 0.79 -28.90 26.55
N GLU A 280 1.77 -29.77 26.76
CA GLU A 280 3.16 -29.36 26.85
C GLU A 280 3.68 -29.14 25.43
N MET A 281 3.94 -27.88 25.08
CA MET A 281 4.73 -27.59 23.88
C MET A 281 6.20 -27.83 24.21
N ARG A 282 6.81 -28.74 23.49
CA ARG A 282 8.26 -28.99 23.53
C ARG A 282 8.99 -28.17 22.51
#